data_5820974796ee01fd4c73e9edbba2dafa
#
_entry.id   5820974796ee01fd4c73e9edbba2dafa
#
_cell.length_a   1.000
_cell.length_b   1.000
_cell.length_c   1.000
_cell.angle_alpha   90.00
_cell.angle_beta   90.00
_cell.angle_gamma   90.00
#
_symmetry.space_group_name_H-M   'P 1'
#
loop_
_entity.id
_entity.type
_entity.pdbx_description
1 polymer ?
#
loop_
_entity_poly.entity_id
_entity_poly.type
_entity_poly.pdbx_seq_one_letter_code
_entity_poly.pdbx_strand_id
1 'polypeptide(L)'
;MAEGEAKARRGLERLATPPADGTGTVVAVSGHPLHPMLVTFPIALLLCALGSDLAFWWTADFFWARMSLWLLGGGTAMGVLAGVSGTVELLSISGIRRRAVAWSHFVAAVMLLSIGFTNWLWRVGDPAAAVLPLGLALSALGALFVATAGWLGGKLVFEHQVGVVDEDGD
;
A
#
# COMPACT_ATOMS: atom_id res chain seq x y z
N MET A 1 -31.90 -36.55 -5.25
CA MET A 1 -30.99 -36.22 -4.13
C MET A 1 -29.55 -36.17 -4.61
N ALA A 2 -29.00 -37.16 -5.31
CA ALA A 2 -27.61 -37.22 -5.76
C ALA A 2 -27.16 -36.05 -6.68
N GLU A 3 -28.05 -35.52 -7.51
CA GLU A 3 -27.73 -34.43 -8.45
C GLU A 3 -27.59 -33.05 -7.75
N GLY A 4 -28.35 -32.83 -6.69
CA GLY A 4 -28.26 -31.64 -5.83
C GLY A 4 -26.96 -31.60 -5.02
N GLU A 5 -26.55 -32.76 -4.51
CA GLU A 5 -25.29 -32.91 -3.78
C GLU A 5 -24.07 -32.75 -4.69
N ALA A 6 -24.12 -33.29 -5.90
CA ALA A 6 -23.05 -33.13 -6.89
C ALA A 6 -22.90 -31.67 -7.37
N LYS A 7 -24.02 -30.92 -7.47
CA LYS A 7 -24.00 -29.49 -7.80
C LYS A 7 -23.47 -28.64 -6.66
N ALA A 8 -23.84 -28.97 -5.40
CA ALA A 8 -23.30 -28.31 -4.22
C ALA A 8 -21.80 -28.58 -4.03
N ARG A 9 -21.33 -29.81 -4.24
CA ARG A 9 -19.90 -30.16 -4.21
C ARG A 9 -19.12 -29.38 -5.26
N ARG A 10 -19.57 -29.35 -6.52
CA ARG A 10 -18.95 -28.55 -7.58
C ARG A 10 -18.96 -27.05 -7.27
N GLY A 11 -19.97 -26.55 -6.58
CA GLY A 11 -20.01 -25.17 -6.08
C GLY A 11 -18.96 -24.89 -5.02
N LEU A 12 -18.79 -25.81 -4.07
CA LEU A 12 -17.78 -25.71 -3.02
C LEU A 12 -16.33 -25.89 -3.56
N GLU A 13 -16.14 -26.79 -4.51
CA GLU A 13 -14.85 -26.97 -5.19
C GLU A 13 -14.45 -25.72 -5.98
N ARG A 14 -15.41 -25.05 -6.64
CA ARG A 14 -15.15 -23.77 -7.34
C ARG A 14 -14.85 -22.62 -6.38
N LEU A 15 -15.33 -22.66 -5.13
CA LEU A 15 -14.99 -21.69 -4.08
C LEU A 15 -13.66 -22.02 -3.39
N ALA A 16 -13.27 -23.30 -3.40
CA ALA A 16 -12.05 -23.79 -2.76
C ALA A 16 -10.85 -23.84 -3.73
N THR A 17 -11.11 -23.90 -5.06
CA THR A 17 -10.05 -23.84 -6.08
C THR A 17 -9.89 -22.39 -6.49
N PRO A 18 -8.72 -21.77 -6.22
CA PRO A 18 -8.40 -20.47 -6.78
C PRO A 18 -8.58 -20.52 -8.31
N PRO A 19 -9.10 -19.45 -8.94
CA PRO A 19 -9.10 -19.41 -10.40
C PRO A 19 -7.66 -19.58 -10.88
N ALA A 20 -7.42 -20.48 -11.80
CA ALA A 20 -6.12 -20.81 -12.40
C ALA A 20 -5.42 -19.62 -13.12
N ASP A 21 -5.93 -18.42 -12.96
CA ASP A 21 -5.48 -17.16 -13.55
C ASP A 21 -4.73 -16.30 -12.53
N GLY A 22 -3.92 -16.89 -11.66
CA GLY A 22 -2.96 -16.14 -10.84
C GLY A 22 -2.17 -15.24 -11.78
N THR A 23 -2.36 -13.90 -11.69
CA THR A 23 -1.60 -12.98 -12.51
C THR A 23 -0.18 -12.91 -11.95
N GLY A 24 0.78 -13.51 -12.68
CA GLY A 24 2.19 -13.43 -12.34
C GLY A 24 2.66 -11.99 -12.20
N THR A 25 3.86 -11.81 -11.69
CA THR A 25 4.51 -10.51 -11.55
C THR A 25 5.54 -10.29 -12.66
N VAL A 26 5.63 -9.08 -13.20
CA VAL A 26 6.66 -8.68 -14.18
C VAL A 26 7.88 -8.10 -13.47
N VAL A 27 7.68 -7.48 -12.31
CA VAL A 27 8.75 -6.84 -11.52
C VAL A 27 9.06 -7.70 -10.30
N ALA A 28 9.95 -8.67 -10.46
CA ALA A 28 10.36 -9.59 -9.41
C ALA A 28 11.87 -9.70 -9.28
N VAL A 29 12.35 -9.99 -8.07
CA VAL A 29 13.74 -10.35 -7.78
C VAL A 29 13.74 -11.77 -7.22
N SER A 30 14.43 -12.69 -7.90
CA SER A 30 14.46 -14.10 -7.51
C SER A 30 13.07 -14.73 -7.29
N GLY A 31 12.10 -14.42 -8.19
CA GLY A 31 10.73 -14.90 -8.08
C GLY A 31 9.83 -14.15 -7.07
N HIS A 32 10.37 -13.23 -6.29
CA HIS A 32 9.58 -12.48 -5.30
C HIS A 32 9.10 -11.13 -5.87
N PRO A 33 7.81 -10.84 -5.81
CA PRO A 33 7.25 -9.58 -6.31
C PRO A 33 7.82 -8.37 -5.57
N LEU A 34 8.41 -7.42 -6.30
CA LEU A 34 9.14 -6.30 -5.70
C LEU A 34 8.19 -5.29 -5.03
N HIS A 35 7.03 -5.01 -5.65
CA HIS A 35 6.06 -4.06 -5.11
C HIS A 35 5.59 -4.41 -3.69
N PRO A 36 5.08 -5.63 -3.39
CA PRO A 36 4.66 -6.01 -2.04
C PRO A 36 5.80 -5.93 -1.01
N MET A 37 7.03 -6.20 -1.40
CA MET A 37 8.19 -6.08 -0.50
C MET A 37 8.49 -4.63 -0.15
N LEU A 38 8.39 -3.71 -1.11
CA LEU A 38 8.69 -2.30 -0.92
C LEU A 38 7.62 -1.54 -0.15
N VAL A 39 6.33 -1.87 -0.30
CA VAL A 39 5.22 -1.12 0.33
C VAL A 39 5.24 -1.18 1.86
N THR A 40 5.89 -2.17 2.45
CA THR A 40 6.03 -2.28 3.91
C THR A 40 6.75 -1.08 4.52
N PHE A 41 7.75 -0.52 3.82
CA PHE A 41 8.51 0.63 4.28
C PHE A 41 7.67 1.92 4.36
N PRO A 42 7.01 2.39 3.28
CA PRO A 42 6.19 3.59 3.38
C PRO A 42 5.04 3.43 4.38
N ILE A 43 4.42 2.25 4.49
CA ILE A 43 3.38 1.99 5.48
C ILE A 43 3.93 2.25 6.89
N ALA A 44 5.03 1.60 7.25
CA ALA A 44 5.62 1.73 8.58
C ALA A 44 6.09 3.16 8.86
N LEU A 45 6.85 3.76 7.92
CA LEU A 45 7.44 5.09 8.12
C LEU A 45 6.38 6.20 8.21
N LEU A 46 5.34 6.17 7.37
CA LEU A 46 4.29 7.18 7.40
C LEU A 46 3.38 7.05 8.64
N LEU A 47 3.12 5.84 9.11
CA LEU A 47 2.39 5.63 10.38
C LEU A 47 3.25 6.06 11.57
N CYS A 48 4.55 5.75 11.58
CA CYS A 48 5.48 6.23 12.59
C CYS A 48 5.61 7.76 12.58
N ALA A 49 5.48 8.43 11.42
CA ALA A 49 5.45 9.89 11.35
C ALA A 49 4.26 10.46 12.11
N LEU A 50 3.05 9.90 11.94
CA LEU A 50 1.89 10.28 12.74
C LEU A 50 2.14 10.04 14.23
N GLY A 51 2.72 8.90 14.61
CA GLY A 51 3.10 8.62 16.01
C GLY A 51 4.06 9.66 16.58
N SER A 52 5.08 10.07 15.78
CA SER A 52 6.02 11.12 16.16
C SER A 52 5.35 12.49 16.31
N ASP A 53 4.39 12.81 15.44
CA ASP A 53 3.62 14.07 15.56
C ASP A 53 2.78 14.12 16.82
N LEU A 54 2.12 13.00 17.17
CA LEU A 54 1.38 12.89 18.43
C LEU A 54 2.30 13.00 19.65
N ALA A 55 3.50 12.40 19.58
CA ALA A 55 4.50 12.52 20.63
C ALA A 55 5.01 13.96 20.77
N PHE A 56 5.22 14.68 19.66
CA PHE A 56 5.55 16.10 19.67
C PHE A 56 4.41 16.93 20.29
N TRP A 57 3.18 16.68 19.90
CA TRP A 57 2.02 17.37 20.45
C TRP A 57 1.91 17.20 21.96
N TRP A 58 2.25 16.02 22.48
CA TRP A 58 2.20 15.72 23.92
C TRP A 58 3.38 16.29 24.70
N THR A 59 4.60 16.21 24.15
CA THR A 59 5.85 16.47 24.89
C THR A 59 6.47 17.82 24.56
N ALA A 60 6.12 18.43 23.43
CA ALA A 60 6.79 19.58 22.82
C ALA A 60 8.32 19.38 22.61
N ASP A 61 8.81 18.14 22.63
CA ASP A 61 10.22 17.83 22.43
C ASP A 61 10.58 17.87 20.94
N PHE A 62 11.54 18.71 20.58
CA PHE A 62 12.03 18.91 19.21
C PHE A 62 12.52 17.64 18.54
N PHE A 63 12.96 16.64 19.31
CA PHE A 63 13.35 15.34 18.79
C PHE A 63 12.25 14.72 17.92
N TRP A 64 11.01 14.75 18.39
CA TRP A 64 9.88 14.15 17.69
C TRP A 64 9.53 14.89 16.39
N ALA A 65 9.65 16.22 16.37
CA ALA A 65 9.44 16.99 15.14
C ALA A 65 10.50 16.66 14.07
N ARG A 66 11.76 16.52 14.47
CA ARG A 66 12.84 16.09 13.58
C ARG A 66 12.66 14.64 13.11
N MET A 67 12.28 13.74 14.03
CA MET A 67 12.00 12.35 13.70
C MET A 67 10.92 12.27 12.62
N SER A 68 9.82 12.99 12.80
CA SER A 68 8.70 13.02 11.85
C SER A 68 9.13 13.54 10.47
N LEU A 69 9.98 14.56 10.39
CA LEU A 69 10.54 15.06 9.12
C LEU A 69 11.25 13.92 8.35
N TRP A 70 12.12 13.16 9.03
CA TRP A 70 12.87 12.06 8.40
C TRP A 70 11.98 10.88 8.02
N LEU A 71 11.01 10.56 8.87
CA LEU A 71 10.03 9.49 8.60
C LEU A 71 9.15 9.81 7.39
N LEU A 72 8.69 11.06 7.25
CA LEU A 72 7.94 11.51 6.09
C LEU A 72 8.78 11.47 4.81
N GLY A 73 10.01 12.00 4.86
CA GLY A 73 10.92 11.99 3.71
C GLY A 73 11.28 10.58 3.26
N GLY A 74 11.70 9.73 4.20
CA GLY A 74 12.03 8.33 3.95
C GLY A 74 10.83 7.53 3.47
N GLY A 75 9.67 7.69 4.12
CA GLY A 75 8.43 7.03 3.75
C GLY A 75 7.95 7.41 2.36
N THR A 76 8.02 8.71 2.03
CA THR A 76 7.66 9.19 0.68
C THR A 76 8.62 8.66 -0.38
N ALA A 77 9.93 8.71 -0.14
CA ALA A 77 10.93 8.19 -1.07
C ALA A 77 10.75 6.69 -1.35
N MET A 78 10.59 5.88 -0.30
CA MET A 78 10.30 4.45 -0.44
C MET A 78 8.96 4.19 -1.09
N GLY A 79 7.95 5.04 -0.82
CA GLY A 79 6.65 4.98 -1.45
C GLY A 79 6.70 5.25 -2.95
N VAL A 80 7.55 6.18 -3.41
CA VAL A 80 7.77 6.43 -4.83
C VAL A 80 8.39 5.20 -5.50
N LEU A 81 9.40 4.56 -4.89
CA LEU A 81 9.99 3.33 -5.41
C LEU A 81 8.97 2.20 -5.52
N ALA A 82 8.16 2.00 -4.48
CA ALA A 82 7.06 1.04 -4.50
C ALA A 82 6.01 1.40 -5.57
N GLY A 83 5.67 2.69 -5.69
CA GLY A 83 4.71 3.19 -6.67
C GLY A 83 5.16 2.97 -8.11
N VAL A 84 6.45 3.17 -8.40
CA VAL A 84 7.02 2.90 -9.74
C VAL A 84 6.88 1.41 -10.07
N SER A 85 7.29 0.50 -9.17
CA SER A 85 7.18 -0.94 -9.41
C SER A 85 5.72 -1.37 -9.60
N GLY A 86 4.78 -0.90 -8.77
CA GLY A 86 3.35 -1.21 -8.90
C GLY A 86 2.72 -0.60 -10.16
N THR A 87 3.18 0.57 -10.60
CA THR A 87 2.72 1.19 -11.86
C THR A 87 3.16 0.37 -13.07
N VAL A 88 4.39 -0.13 -13.08
CA VAL A 88 4.87 -1.02 -14.14
C VAL A 88 4.01 -2.28 -14.22
N GLU A 89 3.69 -2.91 -13.09
CA GLU A 89 2.80 -4.09 -13.05
C GLU A 89 1.38 -3.77 -13.53
N LEU A 90 0.78 -2.67 -13.04
CA LEU A 90 -0.55 -2.23 -13.45
C LEU A 90 -0.66 -2.02 -14.97
N LEU A 91 0.35 -1.41 -15.57
CA LEU A 91 0.32 -1.10 -17.01
C LEU A 91 0.71 -2.30 -17.89
N SER A 92 1.59 -3.18 -17.40
CA SER A 92 2.12 -4.31 -18.18
C SER A 92 1.18 -5.51 -18.17
N ILE A 93 0.46 -5.76 -17.08
CA ILE A 93 -0.37 -6.97 -16.91
C ILE A 93 -1.84 -6.64 -17.19
N SER A 94 -2.36 -7.15 -18.34
CA SER A 94 -3.74 -6.88 -18.76
C SER A 94 -4.79 -7.37 -17.75
N GLY A 95 -4.52 -8.47 -17.05
CA GLY A 95 -5.38 -9.02 -15.99
C GLY A 95 -5.54 -8.04 -14.81
N ILE A 96 -4.47 -7.34 -14.41
CA ILE A 96 -4.50 -6.32 -13.34
C ILE A 96 -5.19 -5.04 -13.86
N ARG A 97 -4.79 -4.58 -15.04
CA ARG A 97 -5.29 -3.33 -15.65
C ARG A 97 -6.81 -3.29 -15.84
N ARG A 98 -7.45 -4.43 -16.04
CA ARG A 98 -8.91 -4.54 -16.21
C ARG A 98 -9.69 -4.47 -14.90
N ARG A 99 -9.03 -4.52 -13.74
CA ARG A 99 -9.67 -4.54 -12.43
C ARG A 99 -9.86 -3.11 -11.91
N ALA A 100 -11.09 -2.71 -11.62
CA ALA A 100 -11.37 -1.40 -11.03
C ALA A 100 -10.67 -1.20 -9.68
N VAL A 101 -10.55 -2.27 -8.88
CA VAL A 101 -9.86 -2.25 -7.58
C VAL A 101 -8.38 -1.86 -7.74
N ALA A 102 -7.70 -2.29 -8.82
CA ALA A 102 -6.31 -1.94 -9.08
C ALA A 102 -6.14 -0.44 -9.34
N TRP A 103 -7.05 0.16 -10.10
CA TRP A 103 -7.07 1.61 -10.32
C TRP A 103 -7.42 2.39 -9.05
N SER A 104 -8.38 1.90 -8.25
CA SER A 104 -8.72 2.53 -6.97
C SER A 104 -7.54 2.50 -6.00
N HIS A 105 -6.81 1.37 -5.93
CA HIS A 105 -5.58 1.27 -5.15
C HIS A 105 -4.51 2.24 -5.66
N PHE A 106 -4.28 2.30 -6.97
CA PHE A 106 -3.34 3.22 -7.60
C PHE A 106 -3.65 4.69 -7.25
N VAL A 107 -4.91 5.11 -7.40
CA VAL A 107 -5.33 6.48 -7.06
C VAL A 107 -5.11 6.77 -5.56
N ALA A 108 -5.50 5.84 -4.68
CA ALA A 108 -5.28 5.99 -3.24
C ALA A 108 -3.78 6.11 -2.90
N ALA A 109 -2.91 5.32 -3.56
CA ALA A 109 -1.47 5.40 -3.38
C ALA A 109 -0.89 6.73 -3.87
N VAL A 110 -1.33 7.23 -5.04
CA VAL A 110 -0.90 8.54 -5.55
C VAL A 110 -1.32 9.67 -4.60
N MET A 111 -2.55 9.63 -4.07
CA MET A 111 -3.02 10.62 -3.08
C MET A 111 -2.19 10.54 -1.80
N LEU A 112 -1.92 9.34 -1.29
CA LEU A 112 -1.06 9.13 -0.12
C LEU A 112 0.32 9.75 -0.32
N LEU A 113 0.97 9.47 -1.45
CA LEU A 113 2.30 10.00 -1.76
C LEU A 113 2.28 11.52 -1.92
N SER A 114 1.24 12.09 -2.53
CA SER A 114 1.08 13.53 -2.65
C SER A 114 0.93 14.21 -1.29
N ILE A 115 0.14 13.62 -0.38
CA ILE A 115 -0.02 14.10 0.99
C ILE A 115 1.31 13.99 1.75
N GLY A 116 1.98 12.84 1.68
CA GLY A 116 3.27 12.61 2.34
C GLY A 116 4.33 13.58 1.86
N PHE A 117 4.45 13.78 0.55
CA PHE A 117 5.39 14.71 -0.06
C PHE A 117 5.11 16.16 0.35
N THR A 118 3.85 16.59 0.29
CA THR A 118 3.44 17.95 0.70
C THR A 118 3.73 18.17 2.17
N ASN A 119 3.40 17.21 3.03
CA ASN A 119 3.67 17.28 4.47
C ASN A 119 5.17 17.33 4.78
N TRP A 120 5.96 16.54 4.05
CA TRP A 120 7.42 16.57 4.17
C TRP A 120 8.00 17.92 3.77
N LEU A 121 7.63 18.47 2.60
CA LEU A 121 8.09 19.79 2.14
C LEU A 121 7.70 20.90 3.12
N TRP A 122 6.49 20.83 3.68
CA TRP A 122 6.01 21.80 4.67
C TRP A 122 6.90 21.88 5.91
N ARG A 123 7.59 20.79 6.24
CA ARG A 123 8.49 20.70 7.42
C ARG A 123 9.93 21.05 7.14
N VAL A 124 10.31 21.18 5.88
CA VAL A 124 11.67 21.57 5.52
C VAL A 124 11.91 23.02 5.97
N GLY A 125 12.93 23.21 6.79
CA GLY A 125 13.29 24.52 7.37
C GLY A 125 13.00 24.60 8.86
N ASP A 126 11.75 24.54 9.28
CA ASP A 126 11.37 24.54 10.71
C ASP A 126 10.38 23.42 11.02
N PRO A 127 10.89 22.21 11.35
CA PRO A 127 10.03 21.08 11.64
C PRO A 127 9.09 21.30 12.83
N ALA A 128 9.52 22.02 13.88
CA ALA A 128 8.72 22.20 15.08
C ALA A 128 7.51 23.10 14.84
N ALA A 129 7.70 24.23 14.16
CA ALA A 129 6.61 25.14 13.82
C ALA A 129 5.62 24.52 12.83
N ALA A 130 6.08 23.55 12.02
CA ALA A 130 5.29 22.93 10.96
C ALA A 130 4.41 21.77 11.43
N VAL A 131 4.66 21.15 12.62
CA VAL A 131 3.88 20.00 13.08
C VAL A 131 2.43 20.39 13.35
N LEU A 132 2.21 21.47 14.10
CA LEU A 132 0.87 21.85 14.56
C LEU A 132 0.37 23.14 13.90
N PRO A 133 -0.91 23.20 13.51
CA PRO A 133 -1.87 22.07 13.47
C PRO A 133 -1.83 21.29 12.14
N LEU A 134 -1.33 21.91 11.05
CA LEU A 134 -1.49 21.41 9.68
C LEU A 134 -0.70 20.11 9.44
N GLY A 135 0.55 20.04 9.90
CA GLY A 135 1.39 18.86 9.72
C GLY A 135 0.78 17.60 10.34
N LEU A 136 0.24 17.73 11.58
CA LEU A 136 -0.47 16.63 12.24
C LEU A 136 -1.75 16.22 11.48
N ALA A 137 -2.52 17.20 10.98
CA ALA A 137 -3.71 16.92 10.18
C ALA A 137 -3.37 16.18 8.87
N LEU A 138 -2.28 16.58 8.19
CA LEU A 138 -1.80 15.90 6.99
C LEU A 138 -1.29 14.47 7.30
N SER A 139 -0.61 14.27 8.45
CA SER A 139 -0.18 12.93 8.88
C SER A 139 -1.37 12.03 9.19
N ALA A 140 -2.41 12.55 9.85
CA ALA A 140 -3.65 11.80 10.10
C ALA A 140 -4.39 11.45 8.80
N LEU A 141 -4.49 12.39 7.86
CA LEU A 141 -5.05 12.14 6.53
C LEU A 141 -4.21 11.10 5.78
N GLY A 142 -2.88 11.18 5.84
CA GLY A 142 -1.96 10.19 5.28
C GLY A 142 -2.21 8.79 5.84
N ALA A 143 -2.38 8.66 7.16
CA ALA A 143 -2.68 7.39 7.81
C ALA A 143 -4.02 6.78 7.32
N LEU A 144 -5.04 7.61 7.08
CA LEU A 144 -6.30 7.18 6.48
C LEU A 144 -6.09 6.61 5.07
N PHE A 145 -5.25 7.26 4.26
CA PHE A 145 -4.91 6.75 2.93
C PHE A 145 -4.03 5.51 2.98
N VAL A 146 -3.14 5.37 3.98
CA VAL A 146 -2.41 4.10 4.22
C VAL A 146 -3.39 2.96 4.47
N ALA A 147 -4.38 3.17 5.34
CA ALA A 147 -5.41 2.16 5.62
C ALA A 147 -6.23 1.82 4.37
N THR A 148 -6.65 2.83 3.61
CA THR A 148 -7.43 2.65 2.37
C THR A 148 -6.63 1.90 1.30
N ALA A 149 -5.40 2.34 1.02
CA ALA A 149 -4.53 1.70 0.03
C ALA A 149 -4.15 0.28 0.48
N GLY A 150 -3.87 0.07 1.77
CA GLY A 150 -3.59 -1.24 2.34
C GLY A 150 -4.76 -2.21 2.20
N TRP A 151 -5.98 -1.75 2.48
CA TRP A 151 -7.20 -2.55 2.28
C TRP A 151 -7.40 -2.94 0.81
N LEU A 152 -7.27 -1.98 -0.11
CA LEU A 152 -7.42 -2.23 -1.56
C LEU A 152 -6.31 -3.14 -2.09
N GLY A 153 -5.07 -2.97 -1.62
CA GLY A 153 -3.94 -3.86 -1.93
C GLY A 153 -4.17 -5.28 -1.41
N GLY A 154 -4.68 -5.41 -0.18
CA GLY A 154 -5.08 -6.70 0.37
C GLY A 154 -6.13 -7.41 -0.49
N LYS A 155 -7.14 -6.68 -0.98
CA LYS A 155 -8.12 -7.25 -1.93
C LYS A 155 -7.49 -7.77 -3.21
N LEU A 156 -6.51 -7.04 -3.76
CA LEU A 156 -5.79 -7.48 -4.97
C LEU A 156 -5.06 -8.81 -4.74
N VAL A 157 -4.43 -8.98 -3.58
CA VAL A 157 -3.70 -10.21 -3.25
C VAL A 157 -4.65 -11.35 -2.88
N PHE A 158 -5.57 -11.13 -1.92
CA PHE A 158 -6.36 -12.21 -1.33
C PHE A 158 -7.61 -12.58 -2.12
N GLU A 159 -8.28 -11.60 -2.77
CA GLU A 159 -9.50 -11.87 -3.55
C GLU A 159 -9.18 -12.09 -5.04
N HIS A 160 -8.10 -11.48 -5.53
CA HIS A 160 -7.77 -11.48 -6.96
C HIS A 160 -6.45 -12.17 -7.30
N GLN A 161 -5.74 -12.68 -6.29
CA GLN A 161 -4.50 -13.46 -6.42
C GLN A 161 -3.42 -12.79 -7.31
N VAL A 162 -3.35 -11.45 -7.23
CA VAL A 162 -2.35 -10.67 -7.96
C VAL A 162 -0.98 -10.89 -7.32
N GLY A 163 0.01 -11.33 -8.10
CA GLY A 163 1.35 -11.63 -7.63
C GLY A 163 1.50 -12.98 -6.91
N VAL A 164 0.47 -13.81 -6.91
CA VAL A 164 0.54 -15.20 -6.44
C VAL A 164 0.82 -16.09 -7.64
N VAL A 165 1.94 -16.80 -7.62
CA VAL A 165 2.30 -17.79 -8.65
C VAL A 165 1.79 -19.14 -8.17
N ASP A 166 0.95 -19.83 -8.96
CA ASP A 166 0.67 -21.25 -8.74
C ASP A 166 1.92 -22.03 -9.16
N GLU A 167 2.54 -22.77 -8.20
CA GLU A 167 3.68 -23.65 -8.49
C GLU A 167 3.32 -24.90 -9.31
N ASP A 168 2.05 -25.09 -9.65
CA ASP A 168 1.54 -26.29 -10.35
C ASP A 168 1.54 -26.17 -11.89
N GLY A 169 2.36 -25.31 -12.44
CA GLY A 169 2.47 -24.98 -13.88
C GLY A 169 3.71 -25.55 -14.57
N ASP A 170 4.19 -26.76 -14.19
CA ASP A 170 5.15 -27.57 -14.99
C ASP A 170 4.54 -28.87 -15.48
#